data_71f1402c8d8cdde0debae51410c4c8ca
#
_entry.id   71f1402c8d8cdde0debae51410c4c8ca
#
_cell.length_a   1.000
_cell.length_b   1.000
_cell.length_c   1.000
_cell.angle_alpha   90.00
_cell.angle_beta   90.00
_cell.angle_gamma   90.00
#
_symmetry.space_group_name_H-M   'P 1'
#
loop_
_entity.id
_entity.type
_entity.pdbx_description
1 polymer ?
#
loop_
_entity_poly.entity_id
_entity_poly.type
_entity_poly.pdbx_seq_one_letter_code
_entity_poly.pdbx_strand_id
1 'polypeptide(L)'
;QIENLKKSFGEKVVVDIEQYEIKDGEMLGLVGNNGAGKSTLFRLMLDLVKADGGRVLMHPSEEEQSQGIAQGSVDVAHTEDWKDWTGAFVDESFLIDYLTPDEYFQFIGRISGRKQEEVDTFLQDFEQFMAGEVAGQKKLIRNLSAGNKQKVGIVGAMLLQPKVLILDEPFNFLDPSSQSAIKRLLQEYNRKTGATILVSSHNLQHTVDISPRIALLENGVIIRDIDNADGKAQEELENYFKITD
;
A
#
# COMPACT_ATOMS: atom_id res chain seq x y z
N GLN A 1 -4.87 -13.02 -4.30
CA GLN A 1 -5.30 -13.52 -5.63
C GLN A 1 -6.49 -12.70 -6.11
N ILE A 2 -6.50 -12.36 -7.38
CA ILE A 2 -7.58 -11.62 -8.05
C ILE A 2 -8.21 -12.55 -9.08
N GLU A 3 -9.54 -12.65 -9.12
CA GLU A 3 -10.27 -13.53 -10.03
C GLU A 3 -11.45 -12.79 -10.67
N ASN A 4 -11.43 -12.62 -12.00
CA ASN A 4 -12.46 -11.99 -12.81
C ASN A 4 -12.95 -10.63 -12.29
N LEU A 5 -12.03 -9.86 -11.70
CA LEU A 5 -12.35 -8.62 -10.99
C LEU A 5 -12.72 -7.52 -11.98
N LYS A 6 -13.94 -6.98 -11.83
CA LYS A 6 -14.46 -5.92 -12.70
C LYS A 6 -15.00 -4.76 -11.89
N LYS A 7 -14.72 -3.54 -12.41
CA LYS A 7 -15.28 -2.30 -11.89
C LYS A 7 -15.48 -1.28 -12.99
N SER A 8 -16.70 -0.71 -13.02
CA SER A 8 -17.06 0.38 -13.92
C SER A 8 -17.62 1.55 -13.12
N PHE A 9 -17.44 2.75 -13.63
CA PHE A 9 -18.12 3.97 -13.19
C PHE A 9 -18.88 4.56 -14.37
N GLY A 10 -20.20 4.45 -14.33
CA GLY A 10 -21.05 4.70 -15.49
C GLY A 10 -20.73 3.73 -16.63
N GLU A 11 -20.44 4.26 -17.82
CA GLU A 11 -20.07 3.44 -18.98
C GLU A 11 -18.58 3.10 -19.06
N LYS A 12 -17.74 3.71 -18.19
CA LYS A 12 -16.31 3.51 -18.22
C LYS A 12 -15.90 2.32 -17.37
N VAL A 13 -15.33 1.28 -18.00
CA VAL A 13 -14.62 0.21 -17.31
C VAL A 13 -13.30 0.76 -16.77
N VAL A 14 -13.02 0.59 -15.47
CA VAL A 14 -11.84 1.13 -14.79
C VAL A 14 -10.92 0.02 -14.30
N VAL A 15 -11.47 -1.18 -14.02
CA VAL A 15 -10.71 -2.39 -13.71
C VAL A 15 -11.39 -3.57 -14.42
N ASP A 16 -10.60 -4.36 -15.13
CA ASP A 16 -11.00 -5.62 -15.76
C ASP A 16 -9.81 -6.57 -15.76
N ILE A 17 -9.67 -7.35 -14.68
CA ILE A 17 -8.54 -8.26 -14.47
C ILE A 17 -9.11 -9.67 -14.33
N GLU A 18 -8.82 -10.52 -15.32
CA GLU A 18 -9.30 -11.90 -15.35
C GLU A 18 -8.66 -12.73 -14.21
N GLN A 19 -7.33 -12.68 -14.11
CA GLN A 19 -6.59 -13.36 -13.07
C GLN A 19 -5.28 -12.66 -12.79
N TYR A 20 -4.97 -12.48 -11.50
CA TYR A 20 -3.66 -12.00 -11.08
C TYR A 20 -3.30 -12.53 -9.70
N GLU A 21 -2.06 -12.90 -9.52
CA GLU A 21 -1.55 -13.45 -8.26
C GLU A 21 -0.38 -12.62 -7.75
N ILE A 22 -0.41 -12.30 -6.47
CA ILE A 22 0.67 -11.65 -5.73
C ILE A 22 1.13 -12.67 -4.69
N LYS A 23 2.41 -13.02 -4.71
CA LYS A 23 2.96 -14.03 -3.82
C LYS A 23 3.19 -13.47 -2.43
N ASP A 24 3.14 -14.35 -1.45
CA ASP A 24 3.44 -14.01 -0.07
C ASP A 24 4.90 -13.50 0.05
N GLY A 25 5.09 -12.45 0.85
CA GLY A 25 6.38 -11.81 1.04
C GLY A 25 6.91 -10.99 -0.15
N GLU A 26 6.13 -10.83 -1.21
CA GLU A 26 6.54 -10.12 -2.43
C GLU A 26 6.42 -8.59 -2.27
N MET A 27 7.38 -7.86 -2.85
CA MET A 27 7.22 -6.42 -3.08
C MET A 27 6.83 -6.19 -4.54
N LEU A 28 5.57 -5.76 -4.76
CA LEU A 28 5.02 -5.49 -6.07
C LEU A 28 4.88 -3.99 -6.32
N GLY A 29 5.48 -3.49 -7.39
CA GLY A 29 5.25 -2.16 -7.92
C GLY A 29 4.12 -2.15 -8.95
N LEU A 30 3.07 -1.36 -8.72
CA LEU A 30 1.99 -1.15 -9.68
C LEU A 30 2.19 0.19 -10.38
N VAL A 31 2.58 0.15 -11.65
CA VAL A 31 2.82 1.33 -12.46
C VAL A 31 1.73 1.53 -13.51
N GLY A 32 1.56 2.75 -13.98
CA GLY A 32 0.58 3.12 -15.01
C GLY A 32 0.27 4.61 -14.98
N ASN A 33 -0.21 5.12 -16.09
CA ASN A 33 -0.58 6.53 -16.23
C ASN A 33 -1.70 6.93 -15.26
N ASN A 34 -1.88 8.24 -15.09
CA ASN A 34 -3.03 8.76 -14.34
C ASN A 34 -4.34 8.29 -14.98
N GLY A 35 -5.23 7.74 -14.17
CA GLY A 35 -6.49 7.16 -14.65
C GLY A 35 -6.40 5.72 -15.17
N ALA A 36 -5.24 5.05 -15.08
CA ALA A 36 -5.09 3.65 -15.47
C ALA A 36 -5.89 2.66 -14.61
N GLY A 37 -6.33 3.07 -13.40
CA GLY A 37 -7.12 2.23 -12.50
C GLY A 37 -6.37 1.80 -11.22
N LYS A 38 -5.13 2.25 -10.98
CA LYS A 38 -4.30 1.83 -9.83
C LYS A 38 -5.00 2.01 -8.48
N SER A 39 -5.43 3.23 -8.17
CA SER A 39 -6.13 3.52 -6.90
C SER A 39 -7.47 2.78 -6.79
N THR A 40 -8.16 2.57 -7.92
CA THR A 40 -9.40 1.80 -7.93
C THR A 40 -9.13 0.33 -7.63
N LEU A 41 -8.06 -0.24 -8.20
CA LEU A 41 -7.64 -1.61 -7.92
C LEU A 41 -7.31 -1.79 -6.43
N PHE A 42 -6.53 -0.88 -5.83
CA PHE A 42 -6.21 -0.94 -4.40
C PHE A 42 -7.46 -0.79 -3.52
N ARG A 43 -8.39 0.10 -3.90
CA ARG A 43 -9.67 0.24 -3.18
C ARG A 43 -10.54 -1.00 -3.28
N LEU A 44 -10.54 -1.72 -4.40
CA LEU A 44 -11.22 -3.01 -4.56
C LEU A 44 -10.57 -4.10 -3.68
N MET A 45 -9.22 -4.13 -3.63
CA MET A 45 -8.49 -5.08 -2.79
C MET A 45 -8.73 -4.86 -1.28
N LEU A 46 -9.11 -3.64 -0.90
CA LEU A 46 -9.40 -3.23 0.48
C LEU A 46 -10.90 -3.16 0.78
N ASP A 47 -11.75 -3.65 -0.12
CA ASP A 47 -13.23 -3.56 -0.03
C ASP A 47 -13.76 -2.14 0.27
N LEU A 48 -13.00 -1.11 -0.12
CA LEU A 48 -13.40 0.30 0.00
C LEU A 48 -14.33 0.72 -1.15
N VAL A 49 -14.34 -0.03 -2.23
CA VAL A 49 -15.23 0.09 -3.39
C VAL A 49 -15.73 -1.29 -3.75
N LYS A 50 -17.04 -1.44 -3.91
CA LYS A 50 -17.65 -2.71 -4.29
C LYS A 50 -17.33 -3.06 -5.74
N ALA A 51 -16.87 -4.28 -5.99
CA ALA A 51 -16.69 -4.83 -7.33
C ALA A 51 -18.05 -5.03 -8.02
N ASP A 52 -18.07 -4.88 -9.35
CA ASP A 52 -19.23 -5.20 -10.16
C ASP A 52 -19.26 -6.70 -10.55
N GLY A 53 -18.11 -7.37 -10.45
CA GLY A 53 -17.96 -8.81 -10.65
C GLY A 53 -16.59 -9.29 -10.21
N GLY A 54 -16.47 -10.60 -10.04
CA GLY A 54 -15.24 -11.23 -9.58
C GLY A 54 -14.99 -11.05 -8.08
N ARG A 55 -13.76 -11.35 -7.64
CA ARG A 55 -13.39 -11.30 -6.22
C ARG A 55 -11.90 -11.10 -6.01
N VAL A 56 -11.56 -10.69 -4.80
CA VAL A 56 -10.20 -10.64 -4.28
C VAL A 56 -10.10 -11.60 -3.11
N LEU A 57 -9.16 -12.52 -3.18
CA LEU A 57 -8.89 -13.50 -2.15
C LEU A 57 -7.54 -13.19 -1.49
N MET A 58 -7.52 -13.13 -0.17
CA MET A 58 -6.31 -13.13 0.63
C MET A 58 -6.11 -14.51 1.27
N HIS A 59 -4.87 -14.96 1.31
CA HIS A 59 -4.51 -16.23 1.89
C HIS A 59 -3.76 -15.96 3.19
N PRO A 60 -4.26 -16.46 4.33
CA PRO A 60 -3.52 -16.39 5.57
C PRO A 60 -2.25 -17.25 5.45
N SER A 61 -1.17 -16.82 6.10
CA SER A 61 0.06 -17.60 6.15
C SER A 61 -0.15 -18.94 6.85
N GLU A 62 0.77 -19.90 6.63
CA GLU A 62 0.73 -21.20 7.31
C GLU A 62 0.71 -21.05 8.84
N GLU A 63 1.38 -20.03 9.37
CA GLU A 63 1.40 -19.72 10.79
C GLU A 63 0.01 -19.29 11.30
N GLU A 64 -0.69 -18.43 10.57
CA GLU A 64 -2.06 -17.96 10.91
C GLU A 64 -3.07 -19.10 10.81
N GLN A 65 -2.91 -19.97 9.81
CA GLN A 65 -3.73 -21.16 9.70
C GLN A 65 -3.50 -22.12 10.87
N SER A 66 -2.23 -22.29 11.29
CA SER A 66 -1.87 -23.15 12.44
C SER A 66 -2.38 -22.60 13.77
N GLN A 67 -2.49 -21.27 13.89
CA GLN A 67 -3.04 -20.60 15.07
C GLN A 67 -4.58 -20.51 15.06
N GLY A 68 -5.23 -20.98 13.99
CA GLY A 68 -6.69 -20.97 13.85
C GLY A 68 -7.28 -19.57 13.60
N ILE A 69 -6.45 -18.61 13.19
CA ILE A 69 -6.86 -17.22 12.92
C ILE A 69 -7.75 -17.16 11.66
N ALA A 70 -7.39 -17.93 10.62
CA ALA A 70 -8.24 -18.13 9.46
C ALA A 70 -8.01 -19.52 8.84
N GLN A 71 -9.05 -20.13 8.29
CA GLN A 71 -8.95 -21.38 7.56
C GLN A 71 -9.26 -21.13 6.08
N GLY A 72 -8.26 -21.34 5.22
CA GLY A 72 -8.39 -21.17 3.76
C GLY A 72 -8.35 -19.71 3.29
N SER A 73 -8.72 -19.51 2.04
CA SER A 73 -8.74 -18.18 1.41
C SER A 73 -9.86 -17.31 1.98
N VAL A 74 -9.54 -16.04 2.22
CA VAL A 74 -10.46 -15.05 2.75
C VAL A 74 -10.90 -14.13 1.60
N ASP A 75 -12.18 -14.12 1.26
CA ASP A 75 -12.75 -13.17 0.30
C ASP A 75 -12.97 -11.83 1.00
N VAL A 76 -12.27 -10.79 0.54
CA VAL A 76 -12.27 -9.47 1.19
C VAL A 76 -13.65 -8.82 1.25
N ALA A 77 -14.56 -9.18 0.34
CA ALA A 77 -15.93 -8.63 0.29
C ALA A 77 -16.90 -9.36 1.24
N HIS A 78 -16.52 -10.50 1.83
CA HIS A 78 -17.42 -11.34 2.60
C HIS A 78 -17.00 -11.53 4.07
N THR A 79 -15.79 -11.16 4.45
CA THR A 79 -15.28 -11.27 5.82
C THR A 79 -14.39 -10.07 6.14
N GLU A 80 -14.18 -9.80 7.41
CA GLU A 80 -13.31 -8.73 7.90
C GLU A 80 -11.97 -9.24 8.45
N ASP A 81 -11.76 -10.56 8.47
CA ASP A 81 -10.57 -11.18 9.09
C ASP A 81 -9.25 -10.66 8.52
N TRP A 82 -9.23 -10.37 7.20
CA TRP A 82 -8.05 -9.84 6.51
C TRP A 82 -7.59 -8.46 7.03
N LYS A 83 -8.46 -7.71 7.69
CA LYS A 83 -8.14 -6.37 8.23
C LYS A 83 -7.12 -6.44 9.37
N ASP A 84 -7.08 -7.54 10.11
CA ASP A 84 -6.17 -7.72 11.24
C ASP A 84 -4.70 -7.82 10.83
N TRP A 85 -4.44 -8.25 9.59
CA TRP A 85 -3.08 -8.36 9.07
C TRP A 85 -2.76 -7.42 7.90
N THR A 86 -3.69 -6.53 7.54
CA THR A 86 -3.53 -5.60 6.43
C THR A 86 -3.41 -4.16 6.92
N GLY A 87 -2.39 -3.47 6.46
CA GLY A 87 -2.24 -2.03 6.61
C GLY A 87 -2.36 -1.34 5.26
N ALA A 88 -3.00 -0.18 5.21
CA ALA A 88 -3.14 0.53 3.95
C ALA A 88 -3.15 2.05 4.14
N PHE A 89 -2.58 2.75 3.17
CA PHE A 89 -2.76 4.18 3.00
C PHE A 89 -3.00 4.50 1.52
N VAL A 90 -4.23 4.90 1.20
CA VAL A 90 -4.65 5.14 -0.19
C VAL A 90 -4.87 6.62 -0.51
N ASP A 91 -5.26 7.43 0.45
CA ASP A 91 -5.27 8.89 0.36
C ASP A 91 -5.48 9.57 1.71
N GLU A 92 -5.26 10.90 1.76
CA GLU A 92 -5.35 11.69 2.99
C GLU A 92 -6.75 11.77 3.60
N SER A 93 -7.81 11.46 2.84
CA SER A 93 -9.20 11.49 3.36
C SER A 93 -9.47 10.41 4.41
N PHE A 94 -8.61 9.41 4.53
CA PHE A 94 -8.67 8.39 5.58
C PHE A 94 -8.00 8.82 6.89
N LEU A 95 -7.33 9.97 6.92
CA LEU A 95 -6.76 10.51 8.15
C LEU A 95 -7.84 11.18 9.02
N ILE A 96 -7.66 11.12 10.33
CA ILE A 96 -8.58 11.79 11.26
C ILE A 96 -8.09 13.24 11.47
N ASP A 97 -8.65 14.14 10.71
CA ASP A 97 -8.25 15.54 10.57
C ASP A 97 -8.17 16.34 11.89
N TYR A 98 -8.94 15.95 12.88
CA TYR A 98 -9.07 16.68 14.16
C TYR A 98 -8.19 16.12 15.28
N LEU A 99 -7.31 15.18 14.96
CA LEU A 99 -6.26 14.68 15.86
C LEU A 99 -4.91 15.30 15.51
N THR A 100 -4.02 15.38 16.49
CA THR A 100 -2.58 15.52 16.23
C THR A 100 -2.01 14.18 15.75
N PRO A 101 -0.82 14.15 15.11
CA PRO A 101 -0.19 12.88 14.72
C PRO A 101 -0.06 11.90 15.88
N ASP A 102 0.41 12.36 17.03
CA ASP A 102 0.59 11.50 18.20
C ASP A 102 -0.74 10.92 18.69
N GLU A 103 -1.80 11.74 18.76
CA GLU A 103 -3.15 11.28 19.10
C GLU A 103 -3.68 10.25 18.08
N TYR A 104 -3.39 10.45 16.79
CA TYR A 104 -3.78 9.53 15.72
C TYR A 104 -3.07 8.18 15.86
N PHE A 105 -1.77 8.16 16.08
CA PHE A 105 -1.03 6.91 16.29
C PHE A 105 -1.48 6.18 17.56
N GLN A 106 -1.69 6.91 18.64
CA GLN A 106 -2.24 6.34 19.90
C GLN A 106 -3.66 5.81 19.71
N PHE A 107 -4.49 6.49 18.91
CA PHE A 107 -5.83 6.02 18.58
C PHE A 107 -5.79 4.67 17.86
N ILE A 108 -4.97 4.56 16.77
CA ILE A 108 -4.80 3.30 16.03
C ILE A 108 -4.31 2.19 16.98
N GLY A 109 -3.30 2.46 17.79
CA GLY A 109 -2.78 1.49 18.75
C GLY A 109 -3.85 0.99 19.72
N ARG A 110 -4.66 1.90 20.30
CA ARG A 110 -5.72 1.55 21.26
C ARG A 110 -6.83 0.69 20.67
N ILE A 111 -7.33 1.04 19.48
CA ILE A 111 -8.41 0.25 18.84
C ILE A 111 -7.94 -1.17 18.48
N SER A 112 -6.63 -1.36 18.34
CA SER A 112 -6.01 -2.67 18.06
C SER A 112 -5.43 -3.35 19.31
N GLY A 113 -5.78 -2.85 20.50
CA GLY A 113 -5.38 -3.46 21.79
C GLY A 113 -3.91 -3.27 22.16
N ARG A 114 -3.15 -2.42 21.44
CA ARG A 114 -1.75 -2.12 21.75
C ARG A 114 -1.63 -1.13 22.90
N LYS A 115 -0.62 -1.30 23.74
CA LYS A 115 -0.30 -0.35 24.80
C LYS A 115 0.44 0.86 24.22
N GLN A 116 0.34 1.99 24.90
CA GLN A 116 1.03 3.22 24.49
C GLN A 116 2.54 3.03 24.31
N GLU A 117 3.19 2.32 25.24
CA GLU A 117 4.62 2.06 25.21
C GLU A 117 5.06 1.26 23.97
N GLU A 118 4.19 0.36 23.46
CA GLU A 118 4.45 -0.40 22.24
C GLU A 118 4.38 0.50 21.01
N VAL A 119 3.39 1.41 20.98
CA VAL A 119 3.25 2.42 19.94
C VAL A 119 4.47 3.36 19.93
N ASP A 120 4.85 3.88 21.10
CA ASP A 120 5.97 4.80 21.23
C ASP A 120 7.30 4.13 20.82
N THR A 121 7.48 2.85 21.16
CA THR A 121 8.64 2.07 20.73
C THR A 121 8.67 1.89 19.22
N PHE A 122 7.54 1.55 18.61
CA PHE A 122 7.43 1.39 17.17
C PHE A 122 7.75 2.68 16.42
N LEU A 123 7.26 3.82 16.91
CA LEU A 123 7.48 5.12 16.27
C LEU A 123 8.96 5.53 16.22
N GLN A 124 9.83 4.99 17.08
CA GLN A 124 11.28 5.24 17.05
C GLN A 124 11.91 4.77 15.74
N ASP A 125 11.43 3.69 15.15
CA ASP A 125 11.93 3.18 13.86
C ASP A 125 11.64 4.16 12.70
N PHE A 126 10.70 5.08 12.88
CA PHE A 126 10.28 6.07 11.89
C PHE A 126 10.84 7.49 12.12
N GLU A 127 11.64 7.71 13.17
CA GLU A 127 12.16 9.04 13.49
C GLU A 127 12.86 9.71 12.30
N GLN A 128 13.70 8.95 11.59
CA GLN A 128 14.42 9.47 10.41
C GLN A 128 13.44 9.85 9.27
N PHE A 129 12.41 9.05 9.05
CA PHE A 129 11.40 9.33 8.02
C PHE A 129 10.50 10.50 8.40
N MET A 130 10.11 10.60 9.66
CA MET A 130 9.32 11.70 10.19
C MET A 130 10.11 13.02 10.29
N ALA A 131 11.44 12.95 10.35
CA ALA A 131 12.38 14.09 10.35
C ALA A 131 12.08 15.18 11.40
N GLY A 132 11.48 14.82 12.56
CA GLY A 132 11.05 15.76 13.59
C GLY A 132 9.87 16.68 13.21
N GLU A 133 9.26 16.44 12.03
CA GLU A 133 8.18 17.30 11.50
C GLU A 133 6.78 16.74 11.81
N VAL A 134 6.67 15.50 12.28
CA VAL A 134 5.41 14.80 12.51
C VAL A 134 5.21 14.50 13.99
N ALA A 135 6.08 13.68 14.59
CA ALA A 135 5.97 13.31 16.01
C ALA A 135 6.22 14.52 16.93
N GLY A 136 5.47 14.60 18.02
CA GLY A 136 5.53 15.69 18.99
C GLY A 136 4.91 17.02 18.52
N GLN A 137 4.33 17.07 17.32
CA GLN A 137 3.68 18.27 16.80
C GLN A 137 2.32 18.47 17.44
N LYS A 138 2.07 19.69 17.94
CA LYS A 138 0.76 20.09 18.51
C LYS A 138 -0.25 20.54 17.45
N LYS A 139 0.11 20.46 16.16
CA LYS A 139 -0.78 20.81 15.06
C LYS A 139 -1.72 19.66 14.75
N LEU A 140 -2.97 19.97 14.48
CA LEU A 140 -3.94 19.00 13.96
C LEU A 140 -3.52 18.53 12.55
N ILE A 141 -3.83 17.29 12.21
CA ILE A 141 -3.50 16.68 10.92
C ILE A 141 -3.99 17.53 9.75
N ARG A 142 -5.19 18.12 9.82
CA ARG A 142 -5.71 19.02 8.78
C ARG A 142 -4.82 20.25 8.49
N ASN A 143 -4.00 20.66 9.45
CA ASN A 143 -3.13 21.82 9.36
C ASN A 143 -1.68 21.48 8.97
N LEU A 144 -1.39 20.21 8.72
CA LEU A 144 -0.10 19.74 8.24
C LEU A 144 0.06 20.02 6.74
N SER A 145 1.31 20.08 6.27
CA SER A 145 1.61 20.03 4.84
C SER A 145 1.19 18.69 4.23
N ALA A 146 0.96 18.64 2.90
CA ALA A 146 0.65 17.41 2.21
C ALA A 146 1.71 16.32 2.46
N GLY A 147 3.01 16.68 2.45
CA GLY A 147 4.09 15.75 2.75
C GLY A 147 4.03 15.19 4.18
N ASN A 148 3.68 16.01 5.17
CA ASN A 148 3.55 15.55 6.55
C ASN A 148 2.30 14.69 6.76
N LYS A 149 1.18 14.99 6.08
CA LYS A 149 0.01 14.11 6.05
C LYS A 149 0.37 12.75 5.43
N GLN A 150 1.14 12.77 4.34
CA GLN A 150 1.64 11.56 3.69
C GLN A 150 2.46 10.71 4.68
N LYS A 151 3.39 11.33 5.41
CA LYS A 151 4.19 10.67 6.46
C LYS A 151 3.28 10.06 7.54
N VAL A 152 2.30 10.80 8.04
CA VAL A 152 1.32 10.31 9.05
C VAL A 152 0.57 9.10 8.53
N GLY A 153 0.05 9.14 7.30
CA GLY A 153 -0.71 8.05 6.70
C GLY A 153 0.12 6.77 6.55
N ILE A 154 1.34 6.90 6.02
CA ILE A 154 2.25 5.77 5.83
C ILE A 154 2.64 5.13 7.18
N VAL A 155 3.04 5.94 8.17
CA VAL A 155 3.40 5.44 9.51
C VAL A 155 2.20 4.78 10.17
N GLY A 156 1.01 5.39 10.07
CA GLY A 156 -0.23 4.81 10.59
C GLY A 156 -0.57 3.45 9.96
N ALA A 157 -0.38 3.31 8.65
CA ALA A 157 -0.60 2.04 7.95
C ALA A 157 0.36 0.93 8.38
N MET A 158 1.57 1.29 8.81
CA MET A 158 2.60 0.35 9.25
C MET A 158 2.57 0.06 10.77
N LEU A 159 1.84 0.87 11.55
CA LEU A 159 1.88 0.86 13.01
C LEU A 159 1.57 -0.51 13.65
N LEU A 160 0.70 -1.28 13.02
CA LEU A 160 0.30 -2.60 13.51
C LEU A 160 1.17 -3.73 12.98
N GLN A 161 2.24 -3.39 12.27
CA GLN A 161 3.15 -4.35 11.67
C GLN A 161 2.42 -5.35 10.74
N PRO A 162 1.67 -4.84 9.72
CA PRO A 162 0.83 -5.66 8.88
C PRO A 162 1.66 -6.66 8.05
N LYS A 163 1.07 -7.81 7.76
CA LYS A 163 1.63 -8.80 6.82
C LYS A 163 1.39 -8.44 5.36
N VAL A 164 0.35 -7.66 5.10
CA VAL A 164 0.06 -7.06 3.78
C VAL A 164 0.01 -5.55 3.94
N LEU A 165 0.85 -4.85 3.20
CA LEU A 165 0.90 -3.38 3.20
C LEU A 165 0.57 -2.85 1.81
N ILE A 166 -0.45 -1.99 1.71
CA ILE A 166 -0.89 -1.38 0.45
C ILE A 166 -0.74 0.13 0.54
N LEU A 167 0.11 0.69 -0.32
CA LEU A 167 0.40 2.12 -0.36
C LEU A 167 0.14 2.69 -1.76
N ASP A 168 -0.81 3.62 -1.86
CA ASP A 168 -1.13 4.30 -3.11
C ASP A 168 -0.33 5.61 -3.21
N GLU A 169 0.53 5.70 -4.23
CA GLU A 169 1.39 6.85 -4.50
C GLU A 169 2.18 7.37 -3.26
N PRO A 170 2.87 6.51 -2.48
CA PRO A 170 3.45 6.91 -1.20
C PRO A 170 4.59 7.91 -1.31
N PHE A 171 5.15 8.14 -2.49
CA PHE A 171 6.26 9.07 -2.72
C PHE A 171 5.81 10.50 -3.04
N ASN A 172 4.49 10.70 -3.29
CA ASN A 172 3.95 12.00 -3.61
C ASN A 172 4.10 12.96 -2.42
N PHE A 173 4.35 14.23 -2.74
CA PHE A 173 4.50 15.33 -1.77
C PHE A 173 5.70 15.21 -0.83
N LEU A 174 6.50 14.15 -0.92
CA LEU A 174 7.71 13.96 -0.13
C LEU A 174 8.90 14.63 -0.81
N ASP A 175 9.75 15.25 0.00
CA ASP A 175 11.06 15.72 -0.45
C ASP A 175 12.01 14.55 -0.77
N PRO A 176 13.10 14.76 -1.55
CA PRO A 176 13.98 13.67 -1.97
C PRO A 176 14.60 12.86 -0.81
N SER A 177 14.82 13.49 0.35
CA SER A 177 15.38 12.82 1.52
C SER A 177 14.36 11.88 2.15
N SER A 178 13.12 12.34 2.28
CA SER A 178 11.97 11.54 2.75
C SER A 178 11.62 10.40 1.79
N GLN A 179 11.69 10.64 0.46
CA GLN A 179 11.52 9.57 -0.53
C GLN A 179 12.59 8.48 -0.39
N SER A 180 13.84 8.87 -0.18
CA SER A 180 14.93 7.91 0.06
C SER A 180 14.78 7.15 1.39
N ALA A 181 14.29 7.83 2.42
CA ALA A 181 14.06 7.22 3.72
C ALA A 181 12.93 6.17 3.66
N ILE A 182 11.78 6.49 3.03
CA ILE A 182 10.66 5.54 2.93
C ILE A 182 11.03 4.33 2.05
N LYS A 183 11.78 4.50 0.96
CA LYS A 183 12.27 3.39 0.14
C LYS A 183 13.06 2.38 0.98
N ARG A 184 14.04 2.85 1.73
CA ARG A 184 14.84 2.00 2.62
C ARG A 184 13.98 1.32 3.68
N LEU A 185 13.06 2.06 4.28
CA LEU A 185 12.17 1.57 5.33
C LEU A 185 11.28 0.44 4.82
N LEU A 186 10.68 0.57 3.64
CA LEU A 186 9.85 -0.48 3.04
C LEU A 186 10.66 -1.73 2.70
N GLN A 187 11.86 -1.57 2.12
CA GLN A 187 12.74 -2.69 1.82
C GLN A 187 13.21 -3.42 3.09
N GLU A 188 13.57 -2.67 4.14
CA GLU A 188 13.94 -3.25 5.44
C GLU A 188 12.77 -3.95 6.11
N TYR A 189 11.58 -3.35 6.04
CA TYR A 189 10.37 -3.94 6.59
C TYR A 189 10.05 -5.28 5.93
N ASN A 190 10.00 -5.32 4.59
CA ASN A 190 9.80 -6.57 3.84
C ASN A 190 10.85 -7.62 4.21
N ARG A 191 12.15 -7.25 4.21
CA ARG A 191 13.25 -8.16 4.52
C ARG A 191 13.18 -8.72 5.94
N LYS A 192 12.76 -7.92 6.93
CA LYS A 192 12.71 -8.32 8.35
C LYS A 192 11.47 -9.16 8.68
N THR A 193 10.34 -8.85 8.07
CA THR A 193 9.04 -9.42 8.45
C THR A 193 8.49 -10.41 7.44
N GLY A 194 9.01 -10.41 6.20
CA GLY A 194 8.40 -11.17 5.10
C GLY A 194 7.05 -10.60 4.64
N ALA A 195 6.72 -9.35 5.01
CA ALA A 195 5.44 -8.76 4.64
C ALA A 195 5.31 -8.56 3.13
N THR A 196 4.15 -8.84 2.59
CA THR A 196 3.80 -8.51 1.20
C THR A 196 3.53 -7.01 1.09
N ILE A 197 4.21 -6.32 0.18
CA ILE A 197 4.09 -4.87 0.02
C ILE A 197 3.67 -4.53 -1.41
N LEU A 198 2.57 -3.81 -1.54
CA LEU A 198 2.09 -3.27 -2.81
C LEU A 198 2.24 -1.76 -2.81
N VAL A 199 2.93 -1.24 -3.81
CA VAL A 199 3.15 0.19 -3.97
C VAL A 199 2.73 0.63 -5.36
N SER A 200 1.83 1.61 -5.47
CA SER A 200 1.56 2.23 -6.75
C SER A 200 2.45 3.44 -6.98
N SER A 201 2.78 3.73 -8.22
CA SER A 201 3.34 5.01 -8.63
C SER A 201 3.06 5.32 -10.10
N HIS A 202 2.89 6.61 -10.40
CA HIS A 202 2.97 7.11 -11.77
C HIS A 202 4.40 7.48 -12.17
N ASN A 203 5.32 7.58 -11.21
CA ASN A 203 6.75 7.74 -11.45
C ASN A 203 7.44 6.38 -11.39
N LEU A 204 7.83 5.90 -12.56
CA LEU A 204 8.46 4.61 -12.79
C LEU A 204 9.68 4.38 -11.90
N GLN A 205 10.55 5.41 -11.75
CA GLN A 205 11.80 5.29 -11.01
C GLN A 205 11.57 4.86 -9.56
N HIS A 206 10.51 5.36 -8.91
CA HIS A 206 10.25 5.01 -7.52
C HIS A 206 9.94 3.54 -7.34
N THR A 207 9.15 2.95 -8.24
CA THR A 207 8.79 1.52 -8.18
C THR A 207 9.93 0.62 -8.59
N VAL A 208 10.67 0.97 -9.65
CA VAL A 208 11.84 0.21 -10.11
C VAL A 208 12.91 0.10 -9.01
N ASP A 209 13.12 1.18 -8.25
CA ASP A 209 14.16 1.21 -7.20
C ASP A 209 13.90 0.22 -6.04
N ILE A 210 12.64 -0.15 -5.79
CA ILE A 210 12.29 -0.93 -4.59
C ILE A 210 11.59 -2.25 -4.87
N SER A 211 10.99 -2.42 -6.04
CA SER A 211 10.11 -3.56 -6.33
C SER A 211 10.80 -4.58 -7.22
N PRO A 212 11.02 -5.81 -6.74
CA PRO A 212 11.56 -6.91 -7.54
C PRO A 212 10.62 -7.35 -8.67
N ARG A 213 9.33 -7.03 -8.57
CA ARG A 213 8.32 -7.32 -9.59
C ARG A 213 7.47 -6.10 -9.85
N ILE A 214 7.18 -5.83 -11.11
CA ILE A 214 6.43 -4.64 -11.53
C ILE A 214 5.29 -5.04 -12.45
N ALA A 215 4.07 -4.66 -12.08
CA ALA A 215 2.89 -4.80 -12.91
C ALA A 215 2.57 -3.46 -13.58
N LEU A 216 2.42 -3.46 -14.90
CA LEU A 216 1.97 -2.30 -15.66
C LEU A 216 0.47 -2.40 -15.89
N LEU A 217 -0.26 -1.45 -15.30
CA LEU A 217 -1.71 -1.32 -15.45
C LEU A 217 -2.03 -0.25 -16.50
N GLU A 218 -2.84 -0.61 -17.48
CA GLU A 218 -3.37 0.30 -18.49
C GLU A 218 -4.84 0.04 -18.73
N ASN A 219 -5.66 1.09 -18.71
CA ASN A 219 -7.10 1.00 -18.92
C ASN A 219 -7.79 -0.12 -18.10
N GLY A 220 -7.34 -0.32 -16.87
CA GLY A 220 -7.89 -1.32 -15.96
C GLY A 220 -7.39 -2.75 -16.16
N VAL A 221 -6.47 -2.99 -17.08
CA VAL A 221 -5.91 -4.31 -17.39
C VAL A 221 -4.42 -4.33 -17.06
N ILE A 222 -3.94 -5.42 -16.47
CA ILE A 222 -2.49 -5.65 -16.29
C ILE A 222 -1.94 -6.16 -17.63
N ILE A 223 -1.22 -5.29 -18.32
CA ILE A 223 -0.70 -5.56 -19.68
C ILE A 223 0.73 -6.06 -19.70
N ARG A 224 1.47 -5.88 -18.63
CA ARG A 224 2.82 -6.41 -18.39
C ARG A 224 2.99 -6.80 -16.94
N ASP A 225 3.78 -7.82 -16.73
CA ASP A 225 4.20 -8.32 -15.44
C ASP A 225 5.68 -8.68 -15.55
N ILE A 226 6.55 -7.89 -14.95
CA ILE A 226 7.98 -7.86 -15.24
C ILE A 226 8.74 -8.21 -13.97
N ASP A 227 9.62 -9.21 -14.08
CA ASP A 227 10.65 -9.48 -13.09
C ASP A 227 11.75 -8.40 -13.18
N ASN A 228 11.98 -7.70 -12.09
CA ASN A 228 12.95 -6.61 -11.98
C ASN A 228 14.18 -6.99 -11.15
N ALA A 229 14.40 -8.27 -10.88
CA ALA A 229 15.53 -8.73 -10.07
C ALA A 229 16.89 -8.35 -10.69
N ASP A 230 16.96 -8.20 -12.01
CA ASP A 230 18.16 -7.79 -12.75
C ASP A 230 18.20 -6.29 -13.10
N GLY A 231 17.21 -5.49 -12.67
CA GLY A 231 17.13 -4.04 -12.88
C GLY A 231 16.79 -3.62 -14.32
N LYS A 232 16.33 -4.53 -15.18
CA LYS A 232 16.02 -4.23 -16.59
C LYS A 232 14.60 -3.70 -16.82
N ALA A 233 13.72 -3.80 -15.83
CA ALA A 233 12.35 -3.33 -15.95
C ALA A 233 12.26 -1.85 -16.34
N GLN A 234 13.20 -1.02 -15.91
CA GLN A 234 13.22 0.40 -16.26
C GLN A 234 13.30 0.62 -17.77
N GLU A 235 14.24 -0.02 -18.46
CA GLU A 235 14.42 0.14 -19.90
C GLU A 235 13.19 -0.35 -20.68
N GLU A 236 12.64 -1.48 -20.29
CA GLU A 236 11.43 -2.05 -20.93
C GLU A 236 10.23 -1.12 -20.79
N LEU A 237 10.00 -0.59 -19.58
CA LEU A 237 8.87 0.30 -19.29
C LEU A 237 9.06 1.70 -19.92
N GLU A 238 10.27 2.26 -19.88
CA GLU A 238 10.56 3.53 -20.57
C GLU A 238 10.32 3.42 -22.08
N ASN A 239 10.72 2.31 -22.70
CA ASN A 239 10.47 2.07 -24.12
C ASN A 239 8.97 1.95 -24.40
N TYR A 240 8.21 1.30 -23.52
CA TYR A 240 6.77 1.23 -23.64
C TYR A 240 6.12 2.62 -23.63
N PHE A 241 6.44 3.46 -22.64
CA PHE A 241 5.85 4.81 -22.52
C PHE A 241 6.28 5.74 -23.68
N LYS A 242 7.50 5.61 -24.22
CA LYS A 242 7.97 6.39 -25.39
C LYS A 242 7.23 6.06 -26.69
N ILE A 243 6.64 4.87 -26.80
CA ILE A 243 5.92 4.42 -28.02
C ILE A 243 4.45 4.85 -27.95
N THR A 244 3.92 5.09 -26.74
CA THR A 244 2.51 5.42 -26.51
C THR A 244 2.23 6.93 -26.42
N ASP A 245 3.26 7.77 -26.34
CA ASP A 245 3.19 9.24 -26.50
C ASP A 245 3.30 9.63 -27.99
#